data_372ad3630fe15360d9a172cfd1093c3f
#
_entry.id   372ad3630fe15360d9a172cfd1093c3f
#
_cell.length_a   1.000
_cell.length_b   1.000
_cell.length_c   1.000
_cell.angle_alpha   90.00
_cell.angle_beta   90.00
_cell.angle_gamma   90.00
#
_symmetry.space_group_name_H-M   'P 1'
#
loop_
_entity.id
_entity.type
_entity.pdbx_description
1 polymer ?
#
loop_
_entity_poly.entity_id
_entity_poly.type
_entity_poly.pdbx_seq_one_letter_code
_entity_poly.pdbx_strand_id
1 'polypeptide(L)'
;ILNTDYEFTTPKTNLVTDDYDISNNVLGLGINGKVVQCRNKKSGITYALKILRDSVKARREVEIHWKVSSCPQIVSIIDVYENTYGGNSCLLVIMECMEGGELFQRIQDRVDGAFTEREAAQVMREICMAVKYLHDKNIAHRDLKPENLLYSKKDETGVLKLTDFGFAKEITSARASLQTPCYTPYYVAPEVLGPQKYDKSCDIWSLGVIMYILLCGFPPFYSNHGQAISPGMKRRIRTGQYDFPDPEWSKVSDDAKTLIQSMLCVEPAKRFEISQVMRHKWIAQYTEVPQTPLFTGQMLKEGEDIWPEVQEEMTRSLATMRVDYDQIQIKSLTASNNSLLNKRRKKLGETIPETSTEM
;
A
#
# COMPACT_ATOMS: atom_id res chain seq x y z
N ILE A 1 -23.55 6.71 18.88
CA ILE A 1 -22.66 6.43 20.02
C ILE A 1 -22.62 4.91 20.15
N LEU A 2 -21.74 4.21 19.46
CA LEU A 2 -21.35 2.85 19.77
C LEU A 2 -19.83 2.86 19.78
N ASN A 3 -19.28 3.08 20.97
CA ASN A 3 -17.89 2.89 21.28
C ASN A 3 -17.73 1.38 21.52
N THR A 4 -17.54 0.61 20.44
CA THR A 4 -17.06 -0.75 20.52
C THR A 4 -15.59 -0.71 20.15
N ASP A 5 -14.74 -0.46 21.16
CA ASP A 5 -13.34 -0.84 21.11
C ASP A 5 -13.34 -2.36 20.88
N TYR A 6 -13.04 -2.76 19.64
CA TYR A 6 -12.79 -4.15 19.29
C TYR A 6 -11.50 -4.56 19.98
N GLU A 7 -11.61 -5.07 21.22
CA GLU A 7 -10.47 -5.74 21.85
C GLU A 7 -10.01 -6.87 20.92
N PHE A 8 -8.72 -6.93 20.68
CA PHE A 8 -8.12 -8.03 19.93
C PHE A 8 -8.42 -9.33 20.67
N THR A 9 -9.32 -10.14 20.12
CA THR A 9 -9.63 -11.45 20.67
C THR A 9 -8.41 -12.36 20.50
N THR A 10 -8.04 -13.08 21.57
CA THR A 10 -6.99 -14.09 21.53
C THR A 10 -7.27 -15.08 20.39
N PRO A 11 -6.27 -15.41 19.54
CA PRO A 11 -6.46 -16.39 18.49
C PRO A 11 -7.03 -17.71 19.02
N LYS A 12 -7.93 -18.31 18.27
CA LYS A 12 -8.50 -19.62 18.58
C LYS A 12 -7.42 -20.71 18.49
N THR A 13 -7.42 -21.64 19.42
CA THR A 13 -6.43 -22.74 19.49
C THR A 13 -6.95 -24.08 18.97
N ASN A 14 -8.27 -24.23 18.76
CA ASN A 14 -8.83 -25.40 18.07
C ASN A 14 -8.39 -25.40 16.60
N LEU A 15 -8.49 -26.53 15.92
CA LEU A 15 -8.10 -26.62 14.53
C LEU A 15 -9.05 -25.78 13.65
N VAL A 16 -8.49 -24.98 12.74
CA VAL A 16 -9.28 -24.23 11.76
C VAL A 16 -10.19 -25.18 10.95
N THR A 17 -9.77 -26.41 10.72
CA THR A 17 -10.53 -27.46 10.03
C THR A 17 -11.72 -27.98 10.84
N ASP A 18 -11.87 -27.65 12.11
CA ASP A 18 -13.09 -27.96 12.87
C ASP A 18 -14.25 -27.08 12.38
N ASP A 19 -13.97 -25.83 12.03
CA ASP A 19 -14.96 -24.81 11.66
C ASP A 19 -15.03 -24.54 10.15
N TYR A 20 -13.94 -24.77 9.40
CA TYR A 20 -13.83 -24.43 7.97
C TYR A 20 -13.29 -25.58 7.11
N ASP A 21 -13.86 -25.76 5.94
CA ASP A 21 -13.31 -26.59 4.86
C ASP A 21 -12.35 -25.73 4.03
N ILE A 22 -11.09 -26.15 3.93
CA ILE A 22 -10.04 -25.41 3.21
C ILE A 22 -9.97 -25.95 1.78
N SER A 23 -10.11 -25.04 0.80
CA SER A 23 -10.00 -25.34 -0.62
C SER A 23 -8.54 -25.28 -1.09
N ASN A 24 -8.23 -26.00 -2.17
CA ASN A 24 -6.97 -25.84 -2.90
C ASN A 24 -6.95 -24.61 -3.81
N ASN A 25 -8.09 -23.90 -3.93
CA ASN A 25 -8.18 -22.69 -4.75
C ASN A 25 -7.37 -21.56 -4.12
N VAL A 26 -6.31 -21.14 -4.82
CA VAL A 26 -5.42 -20.05 -4.40
C VAL A 26 -6.01 -18.74 -4.89
N LEU A 27 -6.33 -17.85 -3.97
CA LEU A 27 -6.84 -16.51 -4.25
C LEU A 27 -5.70 -15.49 -4.44
N GLY A 28 -4.54 -15.74 -3.83
CA GLY A 28 -3.38 -14.86 -3.95
C GLY A 28 -2.12 -15.47 -3.34
N LEU A 29 -0.97 -15.07 -3.89
CA LEU A 29 0.35 -15.38 -3.38
C LEU A 29 1.05 -14.06 -3.10
N GLY A 30 1.08 -13.67 -1.83
CA GLY A 30 1.78 -12.45 -1.40
C GLY A 30 3.13 -12.75 -0.76
N ILE A 31 3.96 -11.72 -0.65
CA ILE A 31 5.26 -11.77 0.05
C ILE A 31 5.08 -12.21 1.51
N ASN A 32 3.94 -11.89 2.11
CA ASN A 32 3.64 -12.14 3.52
C ASN A 32 2.87 -13.45 3.76
N GLY A 33 2.45 -14.18 2.73
CA GLY A 33 1.74 -15.45 2.89
C GLY A 33 0.86 -15.84 1.70
N LYS A 34 0.36 -17.07 1.76
CA LYS A 34 -0.59 -17.62 0.79
C LYS A 34 -2.01 -17.35 1.24
N VAL A 35 -2.88 -16.94 0.32
CA VAL A 35 -4.31 -16.78 0.55
C VAL A 35 -5.06 -17.85 -0.24
N VAL A 36 -5.90 -18.61 0.44
CA VAL A 36 -6.71 -19.67 -0.17
C VAL A 36 -8.19 -19.47 0.18
N GLN A 37 -9.07 -20.04 -0.62
CA GLN A 37 -10.49 -20.05 -0.34
C GLN A 37 -10.81 -21.06 0.76
N CYS A 38 -11.73 -20.72 1.67
CA CYS A 38 -12.28 -21.65 2.65
C CYS A 38 -13.78 -21.44 2.80
N ARG A 39 -14.48 -22.45 3.33
CA ARG A 39 -15.94 -22.42 3.52
C ARG A 39 -16.29 -22.76 4.96
N ASN A 40 -17.09 -21.92 5.61
CA ASN A 40 -17.56 -22.21 6.96
C ASN A 40 -18.54 -23.38 6.93
N LYS A 41 -18.29 -24.38 7.76
CA LYS A 41 -19.07 -25.65 7.79
C LYS A 41 -20.51 -25.45 8.25
N LYS A 42 -20.74 -24.48 9.14
CA LYS A 42 -22.08 -24.22 9.71
C LYS A 42 -22.94 -23.35 8.81
N SER A 43 -22.37 -22.21 8.34
CA SER A 43 -23.12 -21.25 7.53
C SER A 43 -23.07 -21.53 6.03
N GLY A 44 -22.10 -22.31 5.57
CA GLY A 44 -21.83 -22.55 4.15
C GLY A 44 -21.24 -21.33 3.41
N ILE A 45 -20.94 -20.25 4.12
CA ILE A 45 -20.40 -19.01 3.54
C ILE A 45 -18.93 -19.21 3.19
N THR A 46 -18.55 -18.65 2.04
CA THR A 46 -17.16 -18.66 1.53
C THR A 46 -16.37 -17.49 2.10
N TYR A 47 -15.13 -17.76 2.52
CA TYR A 47 -14.19 -16.82 3.08
C TYR A 47 -12.80 -16.97 2.43
N ALA A 48 -11.92 -16.02 2.68
CA ALA A 48 -10.50 -16.08 2.36
C ALA A 48 -9.71 -16.44 3.62
N LEU A 49 -8.79 -17.40 3.50
CA LEU A 49 -7.88 -17.81 4.56
C LEU A 49 -6.46 -17.37 4.19
N LYS A 50 -5.92 -16.41 4.93
CA LYS A 50 -4.50 -16.00 4.83
C LYS A 50 -3.67 -16.80 5.81
N ILE A 51 -2.61 -17.44 5.31
CA ILE A 51 -1.71 -18.29 6.09
C ILE A 51 -0.42 -17.51 6.32
N LEU A 52 -0.16 -17.12 7.56
CA LEU A 52 1.03 -16.39 7.97
C LEU A 52 1.90 -17.27 8.88
N ARG A 53 3.18 -17.40 8.58
CA ARG A 53 4.11 -18.00 9.53
C ARG A 53 4.18 -17.14 10.78
N ASP A 54 4.02 -17.74 11.96
CA ASP A 54 4.02 -17.02 13.22
C ASP A 54 5.36 -16.28 13.43
N SER A 55 5.26 -15.01 13.69
CA SER A 55 6.37 -14.09 13.91
C SER A 55 5.84 -12.79 14.54
N VAL A 56 6.72 -12.03 15.15
CA VAL A 56 6.37 -10.69 15.68
C VAL A 56 5.73 -9.81 14.59
N LYS A 57 6.25 -9.88 13.36
CA LYS A 57 5.69 -9.14 12.21
C LYS A 57 4.27 -9.61 11.87
N ALA A 58 4.05 -10.92 11.80
CA ALA A 58 2.74 -11.49 11.48
C ALA A 58 1.69 -11.16 12.56
N ARG A 59 2.06 -11.27 13.84
CA ARG A 59 1.17 -10.90 14.97
C ARG A 59 0.79 -9.43 14.92
N ARG A 60 1.74 -8.55 14.64
CA ARG A 60 1.49 -7.11 14.48
C ARG A 60 0.57 -6.80 13.28
N GLU A 61 0.77 -7.47 12.14
CA GLU A 61 -0.08 -7.34 10.96
C GLU A 61 -1.53 -7.69 11.31
N VAL A 62 -1.74 -8.84 11.97
CA VAL A 62 -3.06 -9.31 12.38
C VAL A 62 -3.70 -8.35 13.40
N GLU A 63 -2.95 -7.88 14.38
CA GLU A 63 -3.43 -6.94 15.40
C GLU A 63 -3.89 -5.62 14.77
N ILE A 64 -3.07 -5.02 13.88
CA ILE A 64 -3.43 -3.77 13.19
C ILE A 64 -4.66 -3.99 12.32
N HIS A 65 -4.70 -5.07 11.53
CA HIS A 65 -5.81 -5.36 10.66
C HIS A 65 -7.11 -5.59 11.45
N TRP A 66 -7.04 -6.30 12.58
CA TRP A 66 -8.17 -6.50 13.48
C TRP A 66 -8.75 -5.17 13.99
N LYS A 67 -7.90 -4.26 14.46
CA LYS A 67 -8.28 -2.92 14.96
C LYS A 67 -9.07 -2.09 13.93
N VAL A 68 -8.92 -2.36 12.66
CA VAL A 68 -9.52 -1.58 11.57
C VAL A 68 -10.61 -2.31 10.80
N SER A 69 -10.88 -3.57 11.15
CA SER A 69 -11.86 -4.44 10.47
C SER A 69 -13.32 -3.95 10.56
N SER A 70 -13.63 -3.00 11.43
CA SER A 70 -14.96 -2.38 11.52
C SER A 70 -15.23 -1.32 10.44
N CYS A 71 -14.22 -0.91 9.67
CA CYS A 71 -14.40 0.03 8.56
C CYS A 71 -15.03 -0.67 7.36
N PRO A 72 -16.16 -0.18 6.81
CA PRO A 72 -16.81 -0.81 5.65
C PRO A 72 -15.94 -0.88 4.40
N GLN A 73 -14.98 0.05 4.24
CA GLN A 73 -14.06 0.12 3.11
C GLN A 73 -12.73 -0.63 3.37
N ILE A 74 -12.67 -1.46 4.41
CA ILE A 74 -11.53 -2.33 4.72
C ILE A 74 -12.02 -3.77 4.75
N VAL A 75 -11.21 -4.71 4.22
CA VAL A 75 -11.50 -6.14 4.30
C VAL A 75 -11.54 -6.56 5.77
N SER A 76 -12.65 -7.15 6.19
CA SER A 76 -12.86 -7.53 7.59
C SER A 76 -12.21 -8.86 7.93
N ILE A 77 -11.54 -8.95 9.07
CA ILE A 77 -11.18 -10.23 9.70
C ILE A 77 -12.42 -10.79 10.39
N ILE A 78 -12.66 -12.08 10.20
CA ILE A 78 -13.77 -12.82 10.80
C ILE A 78 -13.30 -13.62 12.01
N ASP A 79 -12.20 -14.37 11.82
CA ASP A 79 -11.60 -15.23 12.84
C ASP A 79 -10.08 -15.27 12.69
N VAL A 80 -9.37 -15.59 13.78
CA VAL A 80 -7.93 -15.86 13.77
C VAL A 80 -7.68 -17.15 14.55
N TYR A 81 -6.89 -18.05 13.94
CA TYR A 81 -6.47 -19.31 14.58
C TYR A 81 -4.95 -19.36 14.70
N GLU A 82 -4.49 -19.94 15.80
CA GLU A 82 -3.08 -20.30 15.99
C GLU A 82 -2.95 -21.82 15.88
N ASN A 83 -2.46 -22.28 14.74
CA ASN A 83 -2.33 -23.72 14.44
C ASN A 83 -0.97 -24.05 13.84
N THR A 84 -0.63 -25.35 13.84
CA THR A 84 0.52 -25.87 13.10
C THR A 84 0.08 -26.16 11.65
N TYR A 85 0.76 -25.56 10.67
CA TYR A 85 0.54 -25.81 9.25
C TYR A 85 1.87 -26.12 8.57
N GLY A 86 1.96 -27.26 7.86
CA GLY A 86 3.21 -27.68 7.23
C GLY A 86 4.39 -27.79 8.20
N GLY A 87 4.16 -28.19 9.47
CA GLY A 87 5.19 -28.33 10.51
C GLY A 87 5.65 -27.01 11.14
N ASN A 88 5.06 -25.88 10.78
CA ASN A 88 5.37 -24.56 11.36
C ASN A 88 4.17 -24.01 12.14
N SER A 89 4.45 -23.26 13.22
CA SER A 89 3.44 -22.44 13.87
C SER A 89 2.99 -21.33 12.93
N CYS A 90 1.67 -21.21 12.73
CA CYS A 90 1.05 -20.26 11.81
C CYS A 90 -0.12 -19.54 12.45
N LEU A 91 -0.31 -18.28 12.07
CA LEU A 91 -1.56 -17.56 12.23
C LEU A 91 -2.39 -17.78 10.97
N LEU A 92 -3.59 -18.31 11.15
CA LEU A 92 -4.55 -18.58 10.08
C LEU A 92 -5.67 -17.57 10.21
N VAL A 93 -5.68 -16.59 9.30
CA VAL A 93 -6.58 -15.42 9.36
C VAL A 93 -7.73 -15.61 8.39
N ILE A 94 -8.94 -15.78 8.92
CA ILE A 94 -10.17 -15.85 8.12
C ILE A 94 -10.68 -14.44 7.87
N MET A 95 -10.87 -14.10 6.60
CA MET A 95 -11.31 -12.78 6.14
C MET A 95 -12.51 -12.93 5.20
N GLU A 96 -13.29 -11.86 5.04
CA GLU A 96 -14.29 -11.81 3.98
C GLU A 96 -13.66 -12.07 2.61
N CYS A 97 -14.40 -12.78 1.73
CA CYS A 97 -13.91 -13.12 0.39
C CYS A 97 -14.24 -12.00 -0.59
N MET A 98 -13.23 -11.49 -1.30
CA MET A 98 -13.38 -10.46 -2.33
C MET A 98 -13.63 -11.10 -3.69
N GLU A 99 -14.88 -11.32 -4.03
CA GLU A 99 -15.27 -12.02 -5.26
C GLU A 99 -15.32 -11.11 -6.50
N GLY A 100 -15.33 -9.79 -6.29
CA GLY A 100 -15.47 -8.78 -7.34
C GLY A 100 -14.19 -8.46 -8.11
N GLY A 101 -13.04 -9.02 -7.67
CA GLY A 101 -11.74 -8.80 -8.31
C GLY A 101 -11.13 -7.43 -8.05
N GLU A 102 -10.03 -7.15 -8.73
CA GLU A 102 -9.26 -5.91 -8.60
C GLU A 102 -9.95 -4.72 -9.27
N LEU A 103 -9.79 -3.52 -8.71
CA LEU A 103 -10.36 -2.28 -9.21
C LEU A 103 -10.03 -2.03 -10.69
N PHE A 104 -8.75 -2.08 -11.06
CA PHE A 104 -8.32 -1.74 -12.42
C PHE A 104 -8.70 -2.83 -13.44
N GLN A 105 -8.69 -4.10 -13.04
CA GLN A 105 -9.19 -5.19 -13.87
C GLN A 105 -10.68 -4.99 -14.20
N ARG A 106 -11.47 -4.60 -13.22
CA ARG A 106 -12.91 -4.33 -13.42
C ARG A 106 -13.16 -3.15 -14.37
N ILE A 107 -12.32 -2.11 -14.32
CA ILE A 107 -12.40 -0.99 -15.27
C ILE A 107 -12.00 -1.45 -16.69
N GLN A 108 -10.96 -2.28 -16.80
CA GLN A 108 -10.47 -2.84 -18.05
C GLN A 108 -11.50 -3.76 -18.71
N ASP A 109 -12.14 -4.63 -17.93
CA ASP A 109 -13.12 -5.62 -18.41
C ASP A 109 -14.49 -5.03 -18.73
N ARG A 110 -14.68 -3.74 -18.45
CA ARG A 110 -15.97 -3.08 -18.66
C ARG A 110 -16.38 -3.10 -20.12
N VAL A 111 -17.63 -3.54 -20.38
CA VAL A 111 -18.24 -3.61 -21.71
C VAL A 111 -19.28 -2.51 -21.94
N ASP A 112 -19.86 -2.00 -20.86
CA ASP A 112 -20.98 -1.03 -20.89
C ASP A 112 -20.48 0.41 -20.72
N GLY A 113 -20.13 1.05 -21.84
CA GLY A 113 -19.74 2.44 -21.87
C GLY A 113 -18.35 2.75 -21.28
N ALA A 114 -17.91 3.99 -21.44
CA ALA A 114 -16.64 4.45 -20.91
C ALA A 114 -16.72 4.69 -19.40
N PHE A 115 -15.65 4.41 -18.68
CA PHE A 115 -15.46 4.84 -17.30
C PHE A 115 -15.39 6.38 -17.27
N THR A 116 -16.11 7.01 -16.34
CA THR A 116 -16.25 8.46 -16.31
C THR A 116 -15.48 9.12 -15.17
N GLU A 117 -15.22 10.43 -15.28
CA GLU A 117 -14.56 11.19 -14.23
C GLU A 117 -15.36 11.17 -12.91
N ARG A 118 -16.70 11.20 -12.98
CA ARG A 118 -17.57 11.08 -11.79
C ARG A 118 -17.42 9.74 -11.10
N GLU A 119 -17.34 8.65 -11.85
CA GLU A 119 -17.10 7.31 -11.31
C GLU A 119 -15.71 7.23 -10.68
N ALA A 120 -14.70 7.85 -11.29
CA ALA A 120 -13.37 7.97 -10.70
C ALA A 120 -13.41 8.74 -9.37
N ALA A 121 -14.18 9.80 -9.27
CA ALA A 121 -14.36 10.58 -8.04
C ALA A 121 -15.05 9.76 -6.94
N GLN A 122 -16.06 8.97 -7.29
CA GLN A 122 -16.72 8.05 -6.35
C GLN A 122 -15.75 7.00 -5.83
N VAL A 123 -15.01 6.33 -6.72
CA VAL A 123 -13.99 5.34 -6.37
C VAL A 123 -12.94 5.94 -5.44
N MET A 124 -12.39 7.10 -5.81
CA MET A 124 -11.40 7.79 -4.98
C MET A 124 -11.94 8.15 -3.60
N ARG A 125 -13.21 8.58 -3.53
CA ARG A 125 -13.85 8.87 -2.24
C ARG A 125 -13.91 7.64 -1.33
N GLU A 126 -14.25 6.48 -1.88
CA GLU A 126 -14.29 5.21 -1.12
C GLU A 126 -12.89 4.83 -0.59
N ILE A 127 -11.87 4.93 -1.44
CA ILE A 127 -10.47 4.70 -1.02
C ILE A 127 -10.05 5.70 0.06
N CYS A 128 -10.35 6.99 -0.13
CA CYS A 128 -10.04 8.03 0.84
C CYS A 128 -10.76 7.84 2.19
N MET A 129 -11.97 7.26 2.20
CA MET A 129 -12.66 6.91 3.46
C MET A 129 -11.89 5.84 4.24
N ALA A 130 -11.38 4.78 3.57
CA ALA A 130 -10.54 3.78 4.20
C ALA A 130 -9.26 4.42 4.78
N VAL A 131 -8.55 5.21 3.99
CA VAL A 131 -7.30 5.86 4.40
C VAL A 131 -7.55 6.86 5.53
N LYS A 132 -8.66 7.61 5.48
CA LYS A 132 -9.03 8.52 6.58
C LYS A 132 -9.26 7.77 7.88
N TYR A 133 -9.98 6.65 7.82
CA TYR A 133 -10.23 5.82 9.01
C TYR A 133 -8.91 5.31 9.63
N LEU A 134 -7.95 4.88 8.81
CA LEU A 134 -6.62 4.48 9.25
C LEU A 134 -5.87 5.66 9.90
N HIS A 135 -5.81 6.79 9.20
CA HIS A 135 -5.07 7.97 9.66
C HIS A 135 -5.64 8.58 10.94
N ASP A 136 -6.96 8.53 11.13
CA ASP A 136 -7.62 8.98 12.37
C ASP A 136 -7.24 8.07 13.56
N LYS A 137 -6.96 6.79 13.33
CA LYS A 137 -6.42 5.84 14.33
C LYS A 137 -4.88 5.85 14.45
N ASN A 138 -4.21 6.82 13.83
CA ASN A 138 -2.75 6.90 13.74
C ASN A 138 -2.09 5.67 13.09
N ILE A 139 -2.75 5.05 12.14
CA ILE A 139 -2.22 3.94 11.35
C ILE A 139 -1.93 4.44 9.94
N ALA A 140 -0.73 4.16 9.42
CA ALA A 140 -0.38 4.31 8.02
C ALA A 140 -0.37 2.92 7.36
N HIS A 141 -0.94 2.82 6.15
CA HIS A 141 -1.00 1.57 5.38
C HIS A 141 0.35 1.21 4.75
N ARG A 142 0.99 2.18 4.13
CA ARG A 142 2.33 2.12 3.52
C ARG A 142 2.48 1.16 2.32
N ASP A 143 1.38 0.57 1.85
CA ASP A 143 1.33 -0.28 0.66
C ASP A 143 0.04 -0.05 -0.16
N LEU A 144 -0.38 1.20 -0.28
CA LEU A 144 -1.51 1.56 -1.14
C LEU A 144 -1.11 1.39 -2.61
N LYS A 145 -1.73 0.43 -3.27
CA LYS A 145 -1.51 0.10 -4.67
C LYS A 145 -2.75 -0.58 -5.26
N PRO A 146 -2.86 -0.62 -6.60
CA PRO A 146 -4.03 -1.18 -7.29
C PRO A 146 -4.45 -2.57 -6.83
N GLU A 147 -3.48 -3.48 -6.63
CA GLU A 147 -3.71 -4.88 -6.26
C GLU A 147 -4.34 -5.05 -4.87
N ASN A 148 -4.21 -4.04 -4.01
CA ASN A 148 -4.77 -4.01 -2.66
C ASN A 148 -6.18 -3.38 -2.61
N LEU A 149 -6.76 -3.05 -3.77
CA LEU A 149 -8.09 -2.45 -3.90
C LEU A 149 -9.03 -3.44 -4.59
N LEU A 150 -9.85 -4.12 -3.80
CA LEU A 150 -10.69 -5.23 -4.25
C LEU A 150 -12.17 -4.95 -4.04
N TYR A 151 -13.01 -5.42 -4.95
CA TYR A 151 -14.46 -5.38 -4.80
C TYR A 151 -14.99 -6.63 -4.08
N SER A 152 -15.93 -6.43 -3.16
CA SER A 152 -16.54 -7.52 -2.40
C SER A 152 -17.39 -8.46 -3.26
N LYS A 153 -18.04 -7.94 -4.32
CA LYS A 153 -18.91 -8.68 -5.23
C LYS A 153 -18.68 -8.29 -6.69
N LYS A 154 -19.06 -9.19 -7.60
CA LYS A 154 -18.95 -8.97 -9.05
C LYS A 154 -19.98 -7.98 -9.59
N ASP A 155 -21.15 -7.90 -8.97
CA ASP A 155 -22.24 -7.02 -9.36
C ASP A 155 -22.01 -5.55 -8.88
N GLU A 156 -22.95 -4.67 -9.25
CA GLU A 156 -22.91 -3.25 -8.90
C GLU A 156 -23.06 -2.95 -7.40
N THR A 157 -23.51 -3.95 -6.61
CA THR A 157 -23.61 -3.83 -5.14
C THR A 157 -22.27 -4.09 -4.44
N GLY A 158 -21.23 -4.44 -5.20
CA GLY A 158 -19.88 -4.66 -4.69
C GLY A 158 -19.29 -3.39 -4.10
N VAL A 159 -18.81 -3.46 -2.85
CA VAL A 159 -18.13 -2.37 -2.15
C VAL A 159 -16.64 -2.51 -2.40
N LEU A 160 -15.99 -1.39 -2.74
CA LEU A 160 -14.53 -1.34 -2.86
C LEU A 160 -13.90 -1.34 -1.47
N LYS A 161 -12.92 -2.24 -1.26
CA LYS A 161 -12.26 -2.43 0.02
C LYS A 161 -10.76 -2.50 -0.11
N LEU A 162 -10.08 -1.94 0.88
CA LEU A 162 -8.63 -2.00 1.04
C LEU A 162 -8.23 -3.27 1.80
N THR A 163 -7.18 -3.94 1.33
CA THR A 163 -6.62 -5.15 1.93
C THR A 163 -5.10 -5.06 2.11
N ASP A 164 -4.51 -6.08 2.70
CA ASP A 164 -3.08 -6.32 2.93
C ASP A 164 -2.39 -5.28 3.85
N PHE A 165 -2.40 -5.61 5.14
CA PHE A 165 -1.81 -4.80 6.21
C PHE A 165 -0.38 -5.23 6.58
N GLY A 166 0.29 -6.04 5.74
CA GLY A 166 1.63 -6.57 5.99
C GLY A 166 2.73 -5.51 6.16
N PHE A 167 2.46 -4.28 5.74
CA PHE A 167 3.34 -3.13 5.90
C PHE A 167 2.74 -2.01 6.75
N ALA A 168 1.53 -2.20 7.27
CA ALA A 168 0.88 -1.19 8.09
C ALA A 168 1.64 -0.94 9.39
N LYS A 169 1.61 0.31 9.84
CA LYS A 169 2.32 0.76 11.04
C LYS A 169 1.45 1.70 11.88
N GLU A 170 1.37 1.41 13.17
CA GLU A 170 0.81 2.34 14.15
C GLU A 170 1.86 3.38 14.54
N ILE A 171 1.48 4.66 14.42
CA ILE A 171 2.37 5.79 14.66
C ILE A 171 2.19 6.21 16.12
N THR A 172 3.09 5.74 16.96
CA THR A 172 3.11 6.12 18.38
C THR A 172 3.82 7.45 18.58
N SER A 173 3.26 8.30 19.45
CA SER A 173 3.80 9.62 19.80
C SER A 173 5.05 9.58 20.69
N ALA A 174 5.58 8.41 21.00
CA ALA A 174 6.78 8.28 21.82
C ALA A 174 7.96 8.94 21.10
N ARG A 175 8.50 10.00 21.73
CA ARG A 175 9.80 10.59 21.42
C ARG A 175 10.88 9.51 21.52
N ALA A 176 11.05 8.71 20.47
CA ALA A 176 12.29 7.97 20.30
C ALA A 176 13.38 9.00 20.04
N SER A 177 14.34 9.09 20.93
CA SER A 177 15.50 9.97 20.82
C SER A 177 16.11 9.85 19.44
N LEU A 178 16.23 10.98 18.77
CA LEU A 178 16.91 11.15 17.49
C LEU A 178 18.38 10.75 17.66
N GLN A 179 18.71 9.49 17.44
CA GLN A 179 20.07 9.10 17.11
C GLN A 179 20.20 9.23 15.60
N THR A 180 20.97 10.21 15.18
CA THR A 180 21.25 10.50 13.78
C THR A 180 21.86 9.26 13.11
N PRO A 181 21.18 8.61 12.16
CA PRO A 181 21.75 7.48 11.46
C PRO A 181 22.80 7.97 10.48
N CYS A 182 24.03 7.55 10.63
CA CYS A 182 25.09 7.80 9.66
C CYS A 182 24.98 6.78 8.52
N TYR A 183 24.22 7.10 7.47
CA TYR A 183 24.40 6.42 6.19
C TYR A 183 24.80 7.36 5.08
N THR A 184 25.32 6.69 4.04
CA THR A 184 25.53 7.34 2.76
C THR A 184 24.16 7.43 2.07
N PRO A 185 23.54 8.61 1.99
CA PRO A 185 22.15 8.76 1.55
C PRO A 185 22.09 8.86 0.03
N TYR A 186 22.37 7.77 -0.70
CA TYR A 186 22.19 7.83 -2.15
C TYR A 186 20.75 7.59 -2.61
N TYR A 187 19.82 7.15 -1.69
CA TYR A 187 18.50 6.71 -2.08
C TYR A 187 17.35 7.14 -1.15
N VAL A 188 17.62 7.94 -0.15
CA VAL A 188 16.59 8.41 0.80
C VAL A 188 16.42 9.90 0.60
N ALA A 189 15.19 10.35 0.29
CA ALA A 189 14.86 11.76 0.21
C ALA A 189 15.13 12.45 1.56
N PRO A 190 15.57 13.73 1.57
CA PRO A 190 15.93 14.44 2.81
C PRO A 190 14.79 14.51 3.84
N GLU A 191 13.55 14.32 3.41
CA GLU A 191 12.35 14.35 4.25
C GLU A 191 12.17 13.13 5.17
N VAL A 192 12.99 12.09 5.05
CA VAL A 192 12.94 10.89 5.94
C VAL A 192 13.31 11.22 7.39
N LEU A 193 13.62 12.47 7.69
CA LEU A 193 14.09 12.94 9.00
C LEU A 193 13.00 13.17 10.06
N GLY A 194 11.70 12.78 9.80
CA GLY A 194 10.64 12.91 10.77
C GLY A 194 9.61 11.77 10.69
N PRO A 195 9.65 10.79 11.59
CA PRO A 195 8.96 9.51 11.44
C PRO A 195 7.44 9.58 11.35
N GLN A 196 6.79 10.54 12.01
CA GLN A 196 5.33 10.55 12.12
C GLN A 196 4.60 11.13 10.90
N LYS A 197 5.11 12.20 10.32
CA LYS A 197 4.50 12.84 9.15
C LYS A 197 4.75 12.08 7.86
N TYR A 198 5.84 11.34 7.80
CA TYR A 198 6.27 10.61 6.61
C TYR A 198 5.37 9.41 6.31
N ASP A 199 5.08 8.56 7.29
CA ASP A 199 4.29 7.33 7.07
C ASP A 199 2.89 7.64 6.50
N LYS A 200 2.14 8.60 7.08
CA LYS A 200 0.84 9.03 6.56
C LYS A 200 0.96 9.75 5.21
N SER A 201 2.02 10.51 5.00
CA SER A 201 2.21 11.24 3.74
C SER A 201 2.59 10.33 2.57
N CYS A 202 3.16 9.14 2.82
CA CYS A 202 3.34 8.10 1.80
C CYS A 202 2.00 7.64 1.24
N ASP A 203 1.02 7.42 2.11
CA ASP A 203 -0.32 6.99 1.68
C ASP A 203 -0.96 8.05 0.78
N ILE A 204 -0.79 9.35 1.09
CA ILE A 204 -1.31 10.44 0.25
C ILE A 204 -0.63 10.49 -1.12
N TRP A 205 0.68 10.27 -1.18
CA TRP A 205 1.39 10.14 -2.45
C TRP A 205 0.83 8.99 -3.29
N SER A 206 0.65 7.82 -2.68
CA SER A 206 0.09 6.64 -3.34
C SER A 206 -1.35 6.89 -3.83
N LEU A 207 -2.17 7.60 -3.05
CA LEU A 207 -3.50 8.05 -3.51
C LEU A 207 -3.42 8.94 -4.75
N GLY A 208 -2.44 9.86 -4.80
CA GLY A 208 -2.20 10.69 -5.98
C GLY A 208 -1.84 9.88 -7.22
N VAL A 209 -1.00 8.86 -7.07
CA VAL A 209 -0.65 7.95 -8.17
C VAL A 209 -1.87 7.14 -8.62
N ILE A 210 -2.63 6.56 -7.70
CA ILE A 210 -3.86 5.82 -8.00
C ILE A 210 -4.87 6.71 -8.73
N MET A 211 -5.11 7.93 -8.24
CA MET A 211 -6.01 8.88 -8.87
C MET A 211 -5.56 9.24 -10.30
N TYR A 212 -4.27 9.47 -10.51
CA TYR A 212 -3.73 9.74 -11.83
C TYR A 212 -4.03 8.59 -12.80
N ILE A 213 -3.75 7.34 -12.38
CA ILE A 213 -4.02 6.15 -13.21
C ILE A 213 -5.52 5.97 -13.48
N LEU A 214 -6.38 6.22 -12.49
CA LEU A 214 -7.84 6.15 -12.65
C LEU A 214 -8.35 7.10 -13.74
N LEU A 215 -7.70 8.25 -13.92
CA LEU A 215 -8.15 9.28 -14.87
C LEU A 215 -7.62 9.10 -16.29
N CYS A 216 -6.47 8.43 -16.47
CA CYS A 216 -5.86 8.29 -17.80
C CYS A 216 -5.47 6.86 -18.19
N GLY A 217 -5.31 5.91 -17.25
CA GLY A 217 -4.96 4.52 -17.51
C GLY A 217 -3.46 4.20 -17.48
N PHE A 218 -2.59 5.18 -17.21
CA PHE A 218 -1.14 4.99 -17.08
C PHE A 218 -0.56 5.78 -15.91
N PRO A 219 0.60 5.39 -15.34
CA PRO A 219 1.17 6.06 -14.17
C PRO A 219 1.83 7.41 -14.51
N PRO A 220 1.87 8.38 -13.54
CA PRO A 220 2.35 9.75 -13.79
C PRO A 220 3.83 9.87 -14.15
N PHE A 221 4.63 8.91 -13.77
CA PHE A 221 6.09 8.96 -13.95
C PHE A 221 6.59 8.06 -15.08
N TYR A 222 5.68 7.55 -15.91
CA TYR A 222 5.98 6.67 -17.04
C TYR A 222 6.61 7.45 -18.22
N SER A 223 7.43 6.79 -19.05
CA SER A 223 7.98 7.41 -20.24
C SER A 223 7.01 7.27 -21.41
N ASN A 224 6.74 8.35 -22.12
CA ASN A 224 5.80 8.44 -23.25
C ASN A 224 6.10 7.52 -24.45
N HIS A 225 6.99 6.55 -24.35
CA HIS A 225 7.46 5.74 -25.47
C HIS A 225 7.50 4.24 -25.20
N GLY A 226 6.72 3.72 -24.23
CA GLY A 226 6.60 2.29 -23.99
C GLY A 226 7.93 1.59 -23.62
N GLN A 227 8.93 2.34 -23.16
CA GLN A 227 10.19 1.78 -22.71
C GLN A 227 10.13 1.44 -21.24
N ALA A 228 10.60 0.25 -20.90
CA ALA A 228 10.79 -0.22 -19.54
C ALA A 228 11.49 0.84 -18.68
N ILE A 229 11.14 0.84 -17.41
CA ILE A 229 11.57 1.73 -16.32
C ILE A 229 13.03 2.16 -16.46
N SER A 230 13.22 3.36 -16.95
CA SER A 230 14.54 3.94 -17.13
C SER A 230 15.06 4.58 -15.83
N PRO A 231 16.39 4.75 -15.68
CA PRO A 231 16.98 5.56 -14.61
C PRO A 231 16.37 6.97 -14.49
N GLY A 232 15.80 7.48 -15.59
CA GLY A 232 15.04 8.74 -15.62
C GLY A 232 13.75 8.75 -14.82
N MET A 233 13.08 7.60 -14.66
CA MET A 233 11.85 7.51 -13.86
C MET A 233 12.09 7.80 -12.38
N LYS A 234 13.13 7.22 -11.78
CA LYS A 234 13.50 7.49 -10.38
C LYS A 234 13.84 8.98 -10.16
N ARG A 235 14.41 9.61 -11.16
CA ARG A 235 14.68 11.05 -11.13
C ARG A 235 13.37 11.84 -11.16
N ARG A 236 12.44 11.50 -12.06
CA ARG A 236 11.14 12.17 -12.17
C ARG A 236 10.31 12.05 -10.89
N ILE A 237 10.26 10.87 -10.28
CA ILE A 237 9.60 10.68 -8.96
C ILE A 237 10.21 11.61 -7.91
N ARG A 238 11.56 11.67 -7.81
CA ARG A 238 12.26 12.52 -6.84
C ARG A 238 12.08 14.01 -7.07
N THR A 239 11.87 14.42 -8.31
CA THR A 239 11.69 15.83 -8.68
C THR A 239 10.25 16.23 -8.90
N GLY A 240 9.30 15.27 -8.77
CA GLY A 240 7.87 15.52 -9.02
C GLY A 240 7.56 15.94 -10.46
N GLN A 241 8.37 15.48 -11.43
CA GLN A 241 8.19 15.83 -12.84
C GLN A 241 7.24 14.85 -13.51
N TYR A 242 6.02 15.25 -13.70
CA TYR A 242 4.97 14.56 -14.48
C TYR A 242 4.12 15.61 -15.21
N ASP A 243 3.45 15.17 -16.26
CA ASP A 243 2.63 16.01 -17.12
C ASP A 243 1.18 15.50 -17.15
N PHE A 244 0.29 16.29 -17.75
CA PHE A 244 -1.08 15.91 -18.07
C PHE A 244 -1.24 15.92 -19.60
N PRO A 245 -0.76 14.88 -20.31
CA PRO A 245 -0.68 14.89 -21.75
C PRO A 245 -2.05 14.77 -22.43
N ASP A 246 -2.22 15.43 -23.58
CA ASP A 246 -3.34 15.23 -24.47
C ASP A 246 -3.12 13.96 -25.33
N PRO A 247 -4.19 13.26 -25.73
CA PRO A 247 -5.61 13.63 -25.59
C PRO A 247 -6.25 13.22 -24.25
N GLU A 248 -5.63 12.39 -23.41
CA GLU A 248 -6.23 11.75 -22.24
C GLU A 248 -6.67 12.80 -21.20
N TRP A 249 -5.87 13.84 -21.04
CA TRP A 249 -6.10 14.87 -20.03
C TRP A 249 -6.85 16.12 -20.53
N SER A 250 -7.12 16.22 -21.84
CA SER A 250 -7.73 17.43 -22.44
C SER A 250 -9.11 17.75 -21.90
N LYS A 251 -9.87 16.71 -21.49
CA LYS A 251 -11.25 16.85 -20.99
C LYS A 251 -11.37 16.63 -19.48
N VAL A 252 -10.30 16.25 -18.80
CA VAL A 252 -10.30 16.07 -17.34
C VAL A 252 -10.34 17.44 -16.66
N SER A 253 -11.16 17.57 -15.62
CA SER A 253 -11.39 18.84 -14.93
C SER A 253 -10.10 19.37 -14.27
N ASP A 254 -10.00 20.69 -14.16
CA ASP A 254 -8.88 21.34 -13.46
C ASP A 254 -8.89 21.02 -11.95
N ASP A 255 -10.05 20.73 -11.38
CA ASP A 255 -10.16 20.30 -10.00
C ASP A 255 -9.48 18.95 -9.76
N ALA A 256 -9.64 17.99 -10.67
CA ALA A 256 -8.93 16.73 -10.60
C ALA A 256 -7.42 16.93 -10.68
N LYS A 257 -6.95 17.73 -11.64
CA LYS A 257 -5.53 18.04 -11.82
C LYS A 257 -4.93 18.71 -10.59
N THR A 258 -5.64 19.70 -10.02
CA THR A 258 -5.20 20.43 -8.81
C THR A 258 -5.09 19.51 -7.60
N LEU A 259 -6.05 18.59 -7.42
CA LEU A 259 -6.01 17.61 -6.34
C LEU A 259 -4.81 16.67 -6.48
N ILE A 260 -4.55 16.15 -7.69
CA ILE A 260 -3.37 15.32 -7.97
C ILE A 260 -2.08 16.08 -7.61
N GLN A 261 -1.93 17.33 -8.06
CA GLN A 261 -0.76 18.16 -7.75
C GLN A 261 -0.55 18.33 -6.25
N SER A 262 -1.64 18.47 -5.49
CA SER A 262 -1.59 18.60 -4.03
C SER A 262 -1.18 17.30 -3.33
N MET A 263 -1.54 16.14 -3.90
CA MET A 263 -1.15 14.82 -3.37
C MET A 263 0.24 14.39 -3.84
N LEU A 264 0.65 14.72 -5.06
CA LEU A 264 1.96 14.41 -5.62
C LEU A 264 3.01 15.50 -5.35
N CYS A 265 2.83 16.29 -4.30
CA CYS A 265 3.83 17.24 -3.84
C CYS A 265 5.03 16.49 -3.27
N VAL A 266 6.24 16.74 -3.80
CA VAL A 266 7.49 16.06 -3.38
C VAL A 266 7.83 16.36 -1.93
N GLU A 267 7.54 17.58 -1.47
CA GLU A 267 7.80 18.01 -0.11
C GLU A 267 6.66 17.53 0.83
N PRO A 268 6.90 16.55 1.72
CA PRO A 268 5.84 15.96 2.54
C PRO A 268 5.12 16.97 3.45
N ALA A 269 5.83 18.00 3.88
CA ALA A 269 5.25 19.05 4.73
C ALA A 269 4.23 19.95 3.99
N LYS A 270 4.31 20.00 2.68
CA LYS A 270 3.37 20.74 1.80
C LYS A 270 2.32 19.85 1.17
N ARG A 271 2.55 18.53 1.17
CA ARG A 271 1.60 17.54 0.67
C ARG A 271 0.33 17.57 1.50
N PHE A 272 -0.83 17.45 0.86
CA PHE A 272 -2.10 17.39 1.57
C PHE A 272 -2.14 16.26 2.61
N GLU A 273 -2.82 16.51 3.71
CA GLU A 273 -3.26 15.46 4.64
C GLU A 273 -4.59 14.89 4.14
N ILE A 274 -4.95 13.67 4.59
CA ILE A 274 -6.19 13.01 4.16
C ILE A 274 -7.43 13.87 4.45
N SER A 275 -7.45 14.65 5.51
CA SER A 275 -8.53 15.56 5.85
C SER A 275 -8.70 16.70 4.82
N GLN A 276 -7.62 17.16 4.19
CA GLN A 276 -7.64 18.16 3.13
C GLN A 276 -8.12 17.53 1.81
N VAL A 277 -7.63 16.31 1.50
CA VAL A 277 -8.11 15.52 0.34
C VAL A 277 -9.62 15.31 0.41
N MET A 278 -10.15 14.88 1.55
CA MET A 278 -11.58 14.64 1.76
C MET A 278 -12.46 15.92 1.66
N ARG A 279 -11.89 17.08 1.97
CA ARG A 279 -12.59 18.37 1.83
C ARG A 279 -12.48 19.00 0.45
N HIS A 280 -11.56 18.51 -0.39
CA HIS A 280 -11.44 19.04 -1.75
C HIS A 280 -12.73 18.79 -2.52
N LYS A 281 -13.21 19.80 -3.28
CA LYS A 281 -14.53 19.74 -3.93
C LYS A 281 -14.72 18.53 -4.84
N TRP A 282 -13.67 18.10 -5.54
CA TRP A 282 -13.71 16.94 -6.42
C TRP A 282 -14.04 15.63 -5.67
N ILE A 283 -13.68 15.51 -4.38
CA ILE A 283 -14.03 14.37 -3.50
C ILE A 283 -15.32 14.64 -2.73
N ALA A 284 -15.44 15.83 -2.13
CA ALA A 284 -16.57 16.17 -1.26
C ALA A 284 -17.90 16.27 -2.04
N GLN A 285 -17.83 16.79 -3.26
CA GLN A 285 -18.98 17.01 -4.16
C GLN A 285 -18.91 16.07 -5.38
N TYR A 286 -18.49 14.82 -5.18
CA TYR A 286 -18.25 13.85 -6.25
C TYR A 286 -19.46 13.67 -7.20
N THR A 287 -20.69 13.86 -6.73
CA THR A 287 -21.92 13.80 -7.54
C THR A 287 -22.05 14.96 -8.53
N GLU A 288 -21.34 16.06 -8.31
CA GLU A 288 -21.32 17.24 -9.19
C GLU A 288 -20.17 17.19 -10.20
N VAL A 289 -19.23 16.26 -10.02
CA VAL A 289 -18.13 16.04 -10.97
C VAL A 289 -18.71 15.68 -12.35
N PRO A 290 -18.13 16.19 -13.46
CA PRO A 290 -18.61 15.89 -14.80
C PRO A 290 -18.62 14.38 -15.11
N GLN A 291 -19.60 13.95 -15.91
CA GLN A 291 -19.62 12.58 -16.46
C GLN A 291 -18.76 12.48 -17.73
N THR A 292 -17.59 13.11 -17.70
CA THR A 292 -16.64 13.08 -18.82
C THR A 292 -16.16 11.64 -19.04
N PRO A 293 -16.35 11.08 -20.26
CA PRO A 293 -15.77 9.78 -20.58
C PRO A 293 -14.24 9.84 -20.56
N LEU A 294 -13.63 8.86 -19.91
CA LEU A 294 -12.17 8.75 -19.77
C LEU A 294 -11.59 7.69 -20.72
N PHE A 295 -10.34 7.84 -21.07
CA PHE A 295 -9.59 6.86 -21.87
C PHE A 295 -9.09 5.67 -21.04
N THR A 296 -9.26 5.68 -19.73
CA THR A 296 -8.69 4.72 -18.78
C THR A 296 -8.85 3.26 -19.19
N GLY A 297 -10.06 2.83 -19.53
CA GLY A 297 -10.31 1.44 -19.91
C GLY A 297 -9.58 1.02 -21.19
N GLN A 298 -9.49 1.92 -22.19
CA GLN A 298 -8.75 1.68 -23.43
C GLN A 298 -7.24 1.60 -23.16
N MET A 299 -6.71 2.57 -22.43
CA MET A 299 -5.27 2.65 -22.13
C MET A 299 -4.80 1.47 -21.28
N LEU A 300 -5.62 0.98 -20.32
CA LEU A 300 -5.32 -0.22 -19.54
C LEU A 300 -5.28 -1.48 -20.42
N LYS A 301 -6.18 -1.59 -21.41
CA LYS A 301 -6.16 -2.72 -22.39
C LYS A 301 -4.94 -2.67 -23.28
N GLU A 302 -4.57 -1.50 -23.80
CA GLU A 302 -3.39 -1.31 -24.65
C GLU A 302 -2.08 -1.55 -23.87
N GLY A 303 -2.09 -1.28 -22.57
CA GLY A 303 -0.95 -1.45 -21.66
C GLY A 303 -0.91 -2.79 -20.92
N GLU A 304 -1.78 -3.76 -21.24
CA GLU A 304 -1.91 -5.00 -20.47
C GLU A 304 -0.59 -5.76 -20.31
N ASP A 305 0.21 -5.85 -21.37
CA ASP A 305 1.52 -6.52 -21.35
C ASP A 305 2.55 -5.82 -20.46
N ILE A 306 2.40 -4.50 -20.25
CA ILE A 306 3.34 -3.66 -19.51
C ILE A 306 2.90 -3.49 -18.05
N TRP A 307 1.61 -3.73 -17.76
CA TRP A 307 1.04 -3.51 -16.45
C TRP A 307 1.75 -4.22 -15.29
N PRO A 308 2.21 -5.49 -15.43
CA PRO A 308 2.98 -6.17 -14.39
C PRO A 308 4.29 -5.44 -14.03
N GLU A 309 5.00 -4.87 -15.01
CA GLU A 309 6.21 -4.08 -14.77
C GLU A 309 5.91 -2.79 -14.02
N VAL A 310 4.79 -2.13 -14.36
CA VAL A 310 4.30 -0.92 -13.67
C VAL A 310 3.99 -1.23 -12.20
N GLN A 311 3.30 -2.33 -11.93
CA GLN A 311 2.98 -2.80 -10.58
C GLN A 311 4.25 -3.12 -9.77
N GLU A 312 5.21 -3.81 -10.38
CA GLU A 312 6.49 -4.12 -9.72
C GLU A 312 7.26 -2.85 -9.35
N GLU A 313 7.30 -1.85 -10.24
CA GLU A 313 8.01 -0.61 -9.95
C GLU A 313 7.29 0.28 -8.93
N MET A 314 5.96 0.31 -8.95
CA MET A 314 5.18 0.95 -7.87
C MET A 314 5.52 0.30 -6.53
N THR A 315 5.53 -1.03 -6.48
CA THR A 315 5.91 -1.80 -5.28
C THR A 315 7.33 -1.50 -4.84
N ARG A 316 8.28 -1.42 -5.78
CA ARG A 316 9.69 -1.08 -5.53
C ARG A 316 9.84 0.37 -5.04
N SER A 317 9.09 1.30 -5.62
CA SER A 317 9.08 2.71 -5.19
C SER A 317 8.52 2.84 -3.78
N LEU A 318 7.41 2.16 -3.47
CA LEU A 318 6.85 2.10 -2.13
C LEU A 318 7.82 1.46 -1.13
N ALA A 319 8.54 0.41 -1.52
CA ALA A 319 9.54 -0.23 -0.66
C ALA A 319 10.68 0.73 -0.27
N THR A 320 11.08 1.63 -1.17
CA THR A 320 12.10 2.65 -0.84
C THR A 320 11.58 3.71 0.14
N MET A 321 10.26 3.89 0.22
CA MET A 321 9.60 4.79 1.16
C MET A 321 9.31 4.15 2.53
N ARG A 322 9.44 2.81 2.65
CA ARG A 322 9.15 2.03 3.88
C ARG A 322 10.41 1.82 4.72
N VAL A 323 11.07 2.85 5.18
CA VAL A 323 12.22 2.67 6.06
C VAL A 323 11.73 2.37 7.48
N ASP A 324 11.83 1.12 7.92
CA ASP A 324 11.58 0.72 9.30
C ASP A 324 12.87 0.89 10.13
N TYR A 325 12.92 1.95 10.89
CA TYR A 325 14.05 2.24 11.78
C TYR A 325 14.26 1.15 12.84
N ASP A 326 13.20 0.45 13.23
CA ASP A 326 13.26 -0.63 14.23
C ASP A 326 13.99 -1.89 13.72
N GLN A 327 14.18 -2.03 12.42
CA GLN A 327 14.92 -3.15 11.79
C GLN A 327 16.38 -2.81 11.45
N ILE A 328 16.79 -1.57 11.66
CA ILE A 328 18.12 -1.12 11.35
C ILE A 328 19.04 -1.44 12.53
N GLN A 329 19.76 -2.54 12.46
CA GLN A 329 20.90 -2.77 13.35
C GLN A 329 22.06 -1.87 12.88
N ILE A 330 22.29 -0.80 13.61
CA ILE A 330 23.44 0.09 13.40
C ILE A 330 24.69 -0.69 13.81
N LYS A 331 25.42 -1.23 12.83
CA LYS A 331 26.78 -1.73 13.07
C LYS A 331 27.66 -0.49 13.29
N SER A 332 28.46 -0.50 14.35
CA SER A 332 29.42 0.59 14.58
C SER A 332 30.31 0.76 13.33
N LEU A 333 30.62 1.99 12.98
CA LEU A 333 31.51 2.32 11.86
C LEU A 333 32.87 1.61 11.96
N THR A 334 33.28 1.28 13.19
CA THR A 334 34.52 0.55 13.48
C THR A 334 34.46 -0.93 13.10
N ALA A 335 33.27 -1.54 13.09
CA ALA A 335 33.04 -2.96 12.76
C ALA A 335 32.66 -3.19 11.28
N SER A 336 32.68 -2.18 10.42
CA SER A 336 32.27 -2.31 9.03
C SER A 336 33.42 -2.79 8.13
N ASN A 337 33.21 -3.94 7.48
CA ASN A 337 34.13 -4.48 6.45
C ASN A 337 33.94 -3.85 5.06
N ASN A 338 33.26 -2.70 4.95
CA ASN A 338 33.03 -2.03 3.67
C ASN A 338 34.35 -1.50 3.08
N SER A 339 34.74 -2.00 1.92
CA SER A 339 35.99 -1.69 1.25
C SER A 339 36.16 -0.21 0.92
N LEU A 340 35.07 0.53 0.67
CA LEU A 340 35.10 1.98 0.41
C LEU A 340 35.31 2.79 1.69
N LEU A 341 34.73 2.36 2.80
CA LEU A 341 34.96 2.96 4.12
C LEU A 341 36.40 2.74 4.57
N ASN A 342 36.95 1.56 4.36
CA ASN A 342 38.35 1.25 4.69
C ASN A 342 39.35 2.03 3.82
N LYS A 343 39.03 2.26 2.53
CA LYS A 343 39.83 3.16 1.66
C LYS A 343 39.78 4.62 2.11
N ARG A 344 38.66 5.13 2.59
CA ARG A 344 38.51 6.49 3.14
C ARG A 344 39.26 6.65 4.46
N ARG A 345 39.20 5.66 5.37
CA ARG A 345 39.98 5.67 6.62
C ARG A 345 41.47 5.69 6.40
N LYS A 346 41.96 4.88 5.47
CA LYS A 346 43.38 4.91 5.06
C LYS A 346 43.80 6.29 4.51
N LYS A 347 42.91 6.99 3.81
CA LYS A 347 43.17 8.37 3.32
C LYS A 347 43.17 9.42 4.42
N LEU A 348 42.44 9.19 5.52
CA LEU A 348 42.32 10.13 6.67
C LEU A 348 43.33 9.83 7.78
N GLY A 349 44.21 8.84 7.62
CA GLY A 349 45.26 8.54 8.61
C GLY A 349 44.76 7.83 9.89
N GLU A 350 43.49 7.31 9.90
CA GLU A 350 42.98 6.56 11.04
C GLU A 350 43.46 5.11 10.99
N THR A 351 44.15 4.65 12.05
CA THR A 351 44.62 3.27 12.22
C THR A 351 43.47 2.29 12.31
N ILE A 352 43.54 1.25 11.49
CA ILE A 352 42.58 0.13 11.51
C ILE A 352 42.93 -0.75 12.73
N PRO A 353 41.97 -1.06 13.66
CA PRO A 353 42.26 -2.05 14.70
C PRO A 353 42.47 -3.41 14.03
N GLU A 354 43.62 -4.02 14.28
CA GLU A 354 43.91 -5.41 13.88
C GLU A 354 42.92 -6.36 14.57
N THR A 355 42.17 -7.12 13.81
CA THR A 355 41.40 -8.26 14.32
C THR A 355 42.40 -9.33 14.77
N SER A 356 42.54 -9.48 16.08
CA SER A 356 43.23 -10.62 16.66
C SER A 356 42.51 -11.92 16.27
N THR A 357 43.12 -12.67 15.37
CA THR A 357 42.78 -14.07 15.10
C THR A 357 43.37 -14.89 16.25
N GLU A 358 42.57 -15.25 17.23
CA GLU A 358 42.91 -16.35 18.14
C GLU A 358 42.39 -17.66 17.56
N MET A 359 43.31 -18.64 17.62
CA MET A 359 43.18 -20.04 17.17
C MET A 359 42.04 -20.80 17.87
#